data_0cad5ac5248942d2d0b15eee6e25b1dd
#
_entry.id   0cad5ac5248942d2d0b15eee6e25b1dd
#
_cell.length_a   1.000
_cell.length_b   1.000
_cell.length_c   1.000
_cell.angle_alpha   90.00
_cell.angle_beta   90.00
_cell.angle_gamma   90.00
#
_symmetry.space_group_name_H-M   'P 1'
#
loop_
_entity.id
_entity.type
_entity.pdbx_description
1 polymer ?
#
loop_
_entity_poly.entity_id
_entity_poly.type
_entity_poly.pdbx_seq_one_letter_code
_entity_poly.pdbx_strand_id
1 'polypeptide(L)'
;MNPELFKTVLLYVTDWAVPLLILSIPLYAFIKGVKVYEVFVEGAKEGFDVAVRIMPYLVAILVAIGIFRDVRAMDRFSELVGPLTDRIHMPAEILPMALVRPLSGGGALGVMNSLFIEYGPDSYLGLLASVLMGSTETTFYVFAVYFGSVNIRKGRHAVLAGLAGDFAGILAAVTFTYLVFGDLWGR
;
A
#
# COMPACT_ATOMS: atom_id res chain seq x y z
N MET A 1 -23.58 11.03 -15.02
CA MET A 1 -23.78 10.23 -13.80
C MET A 1 -23.62 11.18 -12.62
N ASN A 2 -24.57 11.21 -11.70
CA ASN A 2 -24.50 12.13 -10.56
C ASN A 2 -23.29 11.74 -9.68
N PRO A 3 -22.31 12.63 -9.43
CA PRO A 3 -21.08 12.30 -8.69
C PRO A 3 -21.38 11.79 -7.27
N GLU A 4 -22.42 12.31 -6.63
CA GLU A 4 -22.85 11.85 -5.30
C GLU A 4 -23.39 10.42 -5.33
N LEU A 5 -24.16 10.07 -6.36
CA LEU A 5 -24.66 8.71 -6.51
C LEU A 5 -23.52 7.72 -6.77
N PHE A 6 -22.55 8.10 -7.60
CA PHE A 6 -21.37 7.29 -7.88
C PHE A 6 -20.55 7.04 -6.60
N LYS A 7 -20.28 8.10 -5.83
CA LYS A 7 -19.57 8.00 -4.55
C LYS A 7 -20.29 7.09 -3.55
N THR A 8 -21.62 7.25 -3.41
CA THR A 8 -22.45 6.42 -2.53
C THR A 8 -22.42 4.95 -2.94
N VAL A 9 -22.57 4.63 -4.22
CA VAL A 9 -22.51 3.24 -4.71
C VAL A 9 -21.11 2.65 -4.50
N LEU A 10 -20.06 3.42 -4.78
CA LEU A 10 -18.68 2.99 -4.57
C LEU A 10 -18.43 2.63 -3.10
N LEU A 11 -18.84 3.48 -2.18
CA LEU A 11 -18.69 3.25 -0.74
C LEU A 11 -19.46 2.00 -0.31
N TYR A 12 -20.71 1.83 -0.75
CA TYR A 12 -21.50 0.62 -0.44
C TYR A 12 -20.82 -0.66 -0.95
N VAL A 13 -20.31 -0.64 -2.19
CA VAL A 13 -19.59 -1.80 -2.75
C VAL A 13 -18.33 -2.09 -1.97
N THR A 14 -17.58 -1.05 -1.59
CA THR A 14 -16.34 -1.18 -0.82
C THR A 14 -16.61 -1.73 0.59
N ASP A 15 -17.64 -1.22 1.27
CA ASP A 15 -18.00 -1.64 2.62
C ASP A 15 -18.37 -3.12 2.69
N TRP A 16 -19.05 -3.63 1.65
CA TRP A 16 -19.49 -5.03 1.61
C TRP A 16 -18.49 -5.98 0.95
N ALA A 17 -17.53 -5.47 0.15
CA ALA A 17 -16.59 -6.31 -0.58
C ALA A 17 -15.73 -7.17 0.36
N VAL A 18 -15.14 -6.57 1.39
CA VAL A 18 -14.29 -7.29 2.37
C VAL A 18 -15.10 -8.28 3.22
N PRO A 19 -16.22 -7.90 3.85
CA PRO A 19 -17.07 -8.87 4.59
C PRO A 19 -17.54 -10.05 3.75
N LEU A 20 -17.95 -9.80 2.49
CA LEU A 20 -18.39 -10.86 1.59
C LEU A 20 -17.25 -11.80 1.20
N LEU A 21 -16.04 -11.28 0.93
CA LEU A 21 -14.86 -12.11 0.67
C LEU A 21 -14.50 -12.97 1.88
N ILE A 22 -14.45 -12.38 3.07
CA ILE A 22 -14.14 -13.11 4.31
C ILE A 22 -15.17 -14.21 4.58
N LEU A 23 -16.45 -13.95 4.31
CA LEU A 23 -17.53 -14.94 4.52
C LEU A 23 -17.53 -16.03 3.43
N SER A 24 -17.31 -15.64 2.16
CA SER A 24 -17.42 -16.56 1.01
C SER A 24 -16.38 -17.68 1.04
N ILE A 25 -15.15 -17.39 1.49
CA ILE A 25 -14.07 -18.38 1.54
C ILE A 25 -14.38 -19.53 2.51
N PRO A 26 -14.67 -19.28 3.80
CA PRO A 26 -14.98 -20.37 4.73
C PRO A 26 -16.32 -21.05 4.39
N LEU A 27 -17.31 -20.33 3.86
CA LEU A 27 -18.56 -20.91 3.43
C LEU A 27 -18.35 -21.90 2.27
N TYR A 28 -17.58 -21.53 1.27
CA TYR A 28 -17.21 -22.41 0.16
C TYR A 28 -16.42 -23.64 0.66
N ALA A 29 -15.45 -23.44 1.55
CA ALA A 29 -14.67 -24.51 2.15
C ALA A 29 -15.59 -25.49 2.95
N PHE A 30 -16.54 -24.97 3.70
CA PHE A 30 -17.52 -25.77 4.44
C PHE A 30 -18.39 -26.62 3.49
N ILE A 31 -18.91 -26.04 2.39
CA ILE A 31 -19.69 -26.76 1.37
C ILE A 31 -18.86 -27.88 0.72
N LYS A 32 -17.52 -27.67 0.58
CA LYS A 32 -16.60 -28.68 0.04
C LYS A 32 -16.15 -29.73 1.06
N GLY A 33 -16.65 -29.68 2.29
CA GLY A 33 -16.30 -30.63 3.35
C GLY A 33 -14.89 -30.45 3.91
N VAL A 34 -14.28 -29.27 3.70
CA VAL A 34 -12.98 -28.95 4.27
C VAL A 34 -13.14 -28.66 5.76
N LYS A 35 -12.20 -29.11 6.58
CA LYS A 35 -12.14 -28.81 8.00
C LYS A 35 -11.67 -27.37 8.22
N VAL A 36 -12.58 -26.43 8.12
CA VAL A 36 -12.30 -24.99 8.05
C VAL A 36 -11.44 -24.52 9.23
N TYR A 37 -11.74 -24.98 10.44
CA TYR A 37 -10.99 -24.57 11.63
C TYR A 37 -9.53 -25.03 11.62
N GLU A 38 -9.30 -26.30 11.30
CA GLU A 38 -7.94 -26.86 11.26
C GLU A 38 -7.09 -26.18 10.19
N VAL A 39 -7.62 -25.98 8.99
CA VAL A 39 -6.94 -25.30 7.89
C VAL A 39 -6.70 -23.83 8.23
N PHE A 40 -7.66 -23.16 8.88
CA PHE A 40 -7.48 -21.79 9.36
C PHE A 40 -6.33 -21.68 10.38
N VAL A 41 -6.27 -22.59 11.35
CA VAL A 41 -5.20 -22.60 12.37
C VAL A 41 -3.84 -22.86 11.73
N GLU A 42 -3.75 -23.73 10.73
CA GLU A 42 -2.51 -23.99 9.99
C GLU A 42 -2.05 -22.74 9.23
N GLY A 43 -2.95 -22.09 8.49
CA GLY A 43 -2.65 -20.82 7.83
C GLY A 43 -2.30 -19.68 8.80
N ALA A 44 -2.91 -19.64 9.97
CA ALA A 44 -2.59 -18.65 11.01
C ALA A 44 -1.17 -18.82 11.55
N LYS A 45 -0.64 -20.05 11.66
CA LYS A 45 0.77 -20.29 12.03
C LYS A 45 1.72 -19.71 10.99
N GLU A 46 1.44 -19.93 9.70
CA GLU A 46 2.24 -19.34 8.62
C GLU A 46 2.20 -17.82 8.66
N GLY A 47 1.03 -17.23 8.93
CA GLY A 47 0.86 -15.79 9.10
C GLY A 47 1.67 -15.22 10.26
N PHE A 48 1.78 -15.96 11.36
CA PHE A 48 2.62 -15.56 12.49
C PHE A 48 4.11 -15.50 12.12
N ASP A 49 4.61 -16.50 11.37
CA ASP A 49 5.98 -16.50 10.88
C ASP A 49 6.28 -15.32 9.97
N VAL A 50 5.32 -14.95 9.12
CA VAL A 50 5.42 -13.75 8.29
C VAL A 50 5.47 -12.49 9.15
N ALA A 51 4.62 -12.37 10.16
CA ALA A 51 4.61 -11.22 11.07
C ALA A 51 5.95 -11.04 11.79
N VAL A 52 6.52 -12.12 12.33
CA VAL A 52 7.85 -12.09 12.97
C VAL A 52 8.95 -11.68 11.99
N ARG A 53 8.88 -12.15 10.75
CA ARG A 53 9.85 -11.81 9.70
C ARG A 53 9.79 -10.34 9.29
N ILE A 54 8.61 -9.72 9.29
CA ILE A 54 8.41 -8.31 8.92
C ILE A 54 8.81 -7.36 10.07
N MET A 55 8.68 -7.79 11.31
CA MET A 55 8.90 -6.95 12.50
C MET A 55 10.24 -6.17 12.51
N PRO A 56 11.41 -6.77 12.19
CA PRO A 56 12.67 -6.03 12.15
C PRO A 56 12.67 -4.88 11.12
N TYR A 57 12.03 -5.08 9.98
CA TYR A 57 11.94 -4.04 8.95
C TYR A 57 11.05 -2.89 9.41
N LEU A 58 9.92 -3.19 10.09
CA LEU A 58 9.06 -2.17 10.68
C LEU A 58 9.82 -1.33 11.70
N VAL A 59 10.54 -1.97 12.62
CA VAL A 59 11.33 -1.26 13.63
C VAL A 59 12.40 -0.39 12.97
N ALA A 60 13.15 -0.92 12.01
CA ALA A 60 14.21 -0.16 11.33
C ALA A 60 13.66 1.08 10.62
N ILE A 61 12.51 0.95 9.95
CA ILE A 61 11.88 2.06 9.24
C ILE A 61 11.31 3.09 10.21
N LEU A 62 10.63 2.66 11.27
CA LEU A 62 10.10 3.58 12.27
C LEU A 62 11.22 4.40 12.94
N VAL A 63 12.36 3.77 13.23
CA VAL A 63 13.55 4.46 13.75
C VAL A 63 14.10 5.45 12.71
N ALA A 64 14.24 5.04 11.45
CA ALA A 64 14.73 5.92 10.39
C ALA A 64 13.80 7.13 10.19
N ILE A 65 12.48 6.93 10.12
CA ILE A 65 11.50 8.02 10.01
C ILE A 65 11.57 8.94 11.23
N GLY A 66 11.70 8.37 12.44
CA GLY A 66 11.88 9.14 13.67
C GLY A 66 13.08 10.07 13.59
N ILE A 67 14.24 9.56 13.17
CA ILE A 67 15.46 10.36 12.99
C ILE A 67 15.24 11.45 11.93
N PHE A 68 14.64 11.13 10.78
CA PHE A 68 14.35 12.11 9.72
C PHE A 68 13.43 13.23 10.21
N ARG A 69 12.48 12.90 11.08
CA ARG A 69 11.56 13.87 11.69
C ARG A 69 12.27 14.76 12.71
N ASP A 70 13.06 14.17 13.62
CA ASP A 70 13.76 14.91 14.67
C ASP A 70 14.74 15.95 14.10
N VAL A 71 15.39 15.64 12.97
CA VAL A 71 16.28 16.59 12.28
C VAL A 71 15.55 17.50 11.30
N ARG A 72 14.21 17.47 11.26
CA ARG A 72 13.36 18.22 10.30
C ARG A 72 13.74 18.00 8.83
N ALA A 73 14.29 16.85 8.51
CA ALA A 73 14.67 16.53 7.13
C ALA A 73 13.44 16.35 6.25
N MET A 74 12.32 15.83 6.82
CA MET A 74 11.05 15.70 6.10
C MET A 74 10.46 17.07 5.75
N ASP A 75 10.49 18.04 6.68
CA ASP A 75 9.97 19.38 6.43
C ASP A 75 10.73 20.04 5.26
N ARG A 76 12.06 19.97 5.29
CA ARG A 76 12.91 20.53 4.21
C ARG A 76 12.72 19.80 2.88
N PHE A 77 12.51 18.49 2.93
CA PHE A 77 12.21 17.70 1.73
C PHE A 77 10.86 18.07 1.15
N SER A 78 9.83 18.23 2.00
CA SER A 78 8.49 18.68 1.61
C SER A 78 8.51 20.10 1.04
N GLU A 79 9.26 21.03 1.63
CA GLU A 79 9.44 22.39 1.10
C GLU A 79 10.08 22.39 -0.30
N LEU A 80 11.07 21.50 -0.53
CA LEU A 80 11.78 21.43 -1.81
C LEU A 80 10.94 20.79 -2.91
N VAL A 81 10.22 19.73 -2.60
CA VAL A 81 9.51 18.89 -3.58
C VAL A 81 8.02 19.24 -3.66
N GLY A 82 7.44 19.81 -2.59
CA GLY A 82 6.04 20.20 -2.48
C GLY A 82 5.51 20.99 -3.67
N PRO A 83 6.17 22.08 -4.13
CA PRO A 83 5.68 22.87 -5.26
C PRO A 83 5.53 22.07 -6.57
N LEU A 84 6.25 20.95 -6.72
CA LEU A 84 6.14 20.06 -7.87
C LEU A 84 5.02 19.04 -7.68
N THR A 85 4.93 18.44 -6.49
CA THR A 85 3.96 17.38 -6.17
C THR A 85 2.56 17.92 -5.91
N ASP A 86 2.43 19.13 -5.38
CA ASP A 86 1.13 19.79 -5.18
C ASP A 86 0.38 20.02 -6.49
N ARG A 87 1.11 20.23 -7.61
CA ARG A 87 0.49 20.37 -8.93
C ARG A 87 -0.28 19.14 -9.38
N ILE A 88 0.08 17.98 -8.86
CA ILE A 88 -0.57 16.69 -9.13
C ILE A 88 -1.39 16.20 -7.96
N HIS A 89 -1.65 17.04 -6.96
CA HIS A 89 -2.38 16.71 -5.71
C HIS A 89 -1.76 15.55 -4.93
N MET A 90 -0.43 15.44 -4.99
CA MET A 90 0.35 14.44 -4.26
C MET A 90 1.09 15.12 -3.10
N PRO A 91 0.68 14.89 -1.83
CA PRO A 91 1.40 15.41 -0.68
C PRO A 91 2.85 14.92 -0.67
N ALA A 92 3.79 15.78 -0.30
CA ALA A 92 5.21 15.40 -0.24
C ALA A 92 5.47 14.29 0.80
N GLU A 93 4.64 14.17 1.81
CA GLU A 93 4.68 13.18 2.87
C GLU A 93 4.47 11.74 2.36
N ILE A 94 3.82 11.57 1.21
CA ILE A 94 3.64 10.23 0.59
C ILE A 94 4.86 9.75 -0.20
N LEU A 95 5.77 10.65 -0.58
CA LEU A 95 6.92 10.34 -1.42
C LEU A 95 7.84 9.25 -0.84
N PRO A 96 8.15 9.24 0.47
CA PRO A 96 8.94 8.14 1.05
C PRO A 96 8.31 6.78 0.80
N MET A 97 6.98 6.69 0.93
CA MET A 97 6.25 5.46 0.65
C MET A 97 6.33 5.08 -0.83
N ALA A 98 6.12 6.03 -1.73
CA ALA A 98 6.19 5.81 -3.18
C ALA A 98 7.58 5.32 -3.62
N LEU A 99 8.66 5.82 -3.01
CA LEU A 99 10.04 5.42 -3.30
C LEU A 99 10.39 4.05 -2.71
N VAL A 100 9.91 3.75 -1.51
CA VAL A 100 10.20 2.48 -0.82
C VAL A 100 9.38 1.32 -1.38
N ARG A 101 8.19 1.59 -1.91
CA ARG A 101 7.23 0.57 -2.35
C ARG A 101 7.81 -0.41 -3.39
N PRO A 102 8.48 0.01 -4.46
CA PRO A 102 9.09 -0.91 -5.41
C PRO A 102 10.22 -1.77 -4.81
N LEU A 103 10.84 -1.30 -3.72
CA LEU A 103 12.00 -1.93 -3.09
C LEU A 103 11.58 -2.92 -1.99
N SER A 104 10.61 -2.55 -1.16
CA SER A 104 10.27 -3.29 0.06
C SER A 104 8.80 -3.10 0.46
N GLY A 105 8.03 -4.20 0.41
CA GLY A 105 6.63 -4.21 0.89
C GLY A 105 6.53 -3.99 2.41
N GLY A 106 7.38 -4.64 3.20
CA GLY A 106 7.44 -4.41 4.64
C GLY A 106 7.88 -2.98 4.99
N GLY A 107 8.81 -2.42 4.19
CA GLY A 107 9.22 -1.04 4.30
C GLY A 107 8.10 -0.06 4.03
N ALA A 108 7.39 -0.24 2.95
CA ALA A 108 6.23 0.58 2.60
C ALA A 108 5.11 0.48 3.65
N LEU A 109 4.86 -0.71 4.19
CA LEU A 109 3.90 -0.92 5.28
C LEU A 109 4.30 -0.14 6.54
N GLY A 110 5.60 -0.08 6.87
CA GLY A 110 6.12 0.72 7.98
C GLY A 110 5.88 2.21 7.79
N VAL A 111 6.15 2.74 6.57
CA VAL A 111 5.87 4.15 6.23
C VAL A 111 4.37 4.43 6.31
N MET A 112 3.52 3.55 5.73
CA MET A 112 2.06 3.68 5.80
C MET A 112 1.58 3.73 7.25
N ASN A 113 2.08 2.84 8.12
CA ASN A 113 1.71 2.83 9.53
C ASN A 113 2.11 4.14 10.24
N SER A 114 3.27 4.72 9.90
CA SER A 114 3.68 6.02 10.43
C SER A 114 2.73 7.14 9.99
N LEU A 115 2.30 7.14 8.74
CA LEU A 115 1.31 8.09 8.23
C LEU A 115 -0.04 7.94 8.95
N PHE A 116 -0.47 6.71 9.24
CA PHE A 116 -1.69 6.45 10.01
C PHE A 116 -1.62 6.96 11.45
N ILE A 117 -0.47 6.79 12.10
CA ILE A 117 -0.25 7.29 13.47
C ILE A 117 -0.26 8.80 13.52
N GLU A 118 0.31 9.45 12.51
CA GLU A 118 0.48 10.91 12.49
C GLU A 118 -0.75 11.66 12.00
N TYR A 119 -1.32 11.20 10.88
CA TYR A 119 -2.41 11.92 10.18
C TYR A 119 -3.77 11.23 10.33
N GLY A 120 -3.79 9.98 10.80
CA GLY A 120 -4.99 9.16 10.88
C GLY A 120 -5.27 8.37 9.59
N PRO A 121 -5.88 7.16 9.71
CA PRO A 121 -6.17 6.31 8.55
C PRO A 121 -7.25 6.89 7.63
N ASP A 122 -8.17 7.69 8.16
CA ASP A 122 -9.28 8.31 7.43
C ASP A 122 -8.93 9.69 6.86
N SER A 123 -7.72 10.17 7.07
CA SER A 123 -7.21 11.40 6.45
C SER A 123 -6.95 11.18 4.96
N TYR A 124 -6.86 12.27 4.19
CA TYR A 124 -6.46 12.18 2.77
C TYR A 124 -5.15 11.40 2.59
N LEU A 125 -4.14 11.67 3.43
CA LEU A 125 -2.85 10.98 3.43
C LEU A 125 -2.99 9.50 3.76
N GLY A 126 -3.79 9.15 4.76
CA GLY A 126 -4.06 7.77 5.14
C GLY A 126 -4.76 6.99 4.02
N LEU A 127 -5.78 7.59 3.42
CA LEU A 127 -6.49 7.00 2.28
C LEU A 127 -5.58 6.84 1.06
N LEU A 128 -4.80 7.86 0.72
CA LEU A 128 -3.84 7.79 -0.38
C LEU A 128 -2.77 6.72 -0.14
N ALA A 129 -2.24 6.61 1.06
CA ALA A 129 -1.29 5.57 1.44
C ALA A 129 -1.89 4.16 1.28
N SER A 130 -3.16 3.99 1.69
CA SER A 130 -3.89 2.73 1.54
C SER A 130 -4.11 2.35 0.08
N VAL A 131 -4.55 3.31 -0.74
CA VAL A 131 -4.75 3.10 -2.19
C VAL A 131 -3.41 2.79 -2.86
N LEU A 132 -2.35 3.52 -2.54
CA LEU A 132 -1.02 3.31 -3.07
C LEU A 132 -0.47 1.93 -2.68
N MET A 133 -0.69 1.49 -1.45
CA MET A 133 -0.30 0.17 -0.98
C MET A 133 -1.01 -0.96 -1.74
N GLY A 134 -2.27 -0.76 -2.10
CA GLY A 134 -3.08 -1.74 -2.84
C GLY A 134 -2.90 -1.72 -4.35
N SER A 135 -2.43 -0.61 -4.93
CA SER A 135 -2.34 -0.41 -6.40
C SER A 135 -0.94 -0.62 -6.98
N THR A 136 0.07 -0.78 -6.14
CA THR A 136 1.47 -0.99 -6.54
C THR A 136 2.03 -2.25 -5.92
N GLU A 137 3.16 -2.75 -6.44
CA GLU A 137 3.83 -3.94 -5.95
C GLU A 137 5.32 -3.72 -5.66
N THR A 138 5.95 -4.67 -4.99
CA THR A 138 7.40 -4.70 -4.74
C THR A 138 8.14 -5.23 -5.94
N THR A 139 8.26 -4.43 -6.98
CA THR A 139 8.80 -4.81 -8.29
C THR A 139 10.13 -5.57 -8.19
N PHE A 140 11.09 -5.09 -7.41
CA PHE A 140 12.40 -5.75 -7.28
C PHE A 140 12.32 -7.10 -6.56
N TYR A 141 11.47 -7.21 -5.53
CA TYR A 141 11.26 -8.49 -4.84
C TYR A 141 10.58 -9.52 -5.73
N VAL A 142 9.51 -9.12 -6.42
CA VAL A 142 8.80 -9.97 -7.38
C VAL A 142 9.76 -10.47 -8.46
N PHE A 143 10.60 -9.60 -8.97
CA PHE A 143 11.64 -9.95 -9.93
C PHE A 143 12.60 -11.00 -9.38
N ALA A 144 13.15 -10.77 -8.19
CA ALA A 144 14.11 -11.70 -7.58
C ALA A 144 13.49 -13.08 -7.33
N VAL A 145 12.27 -13.13 -6.82
CA VAL A 145 11.58 -14.38 -6.50
C VAL A 145 11.17 -15.13 -7.77
N TYR A 146 10.45 -14.47 -8.68
CA TYR A 146 9.92 -15.16 -9.87
C TYR A 146 11.01 -15.52 -10.87
N PHE A 147 11.93 -14.63 -11.18
CA PHE A 147 13.01 -14.94 -12.10
C PHE A 147 14.04 -15.88 -11.49
N GLY A 148 14.27 -15.77 -10.16
CA GLY A 148 15.12 -16.68 -9.43
C GLY A 148 14.58 -18.11 -9.43
N SER A 149 13.27 -18.29 -9.22
CA SER A 149 12.64 -19.63 -9.17
C SER A 149 12.72 -20.39 -10.49
N VAL A 150 12.74 -19.68 -11.62
CA VAL A 150 12.84 -20.29 -12.97
C VAL A 150 14.22 -20.11 -13.62
N ASN A 151 15.23 -19.66 -12.85
CA ASN A 151 16.61 -19.45 -13.30
C ASN A 151 16.75 -18.48 -14.49
N ILE A 152 15.85 -17.51 -14.65
CA ILE A 152 15.97 -16.49 -15.68
C ILE A 152 17.00 -15.45 -15.22
N ARG A 153 18.15 -15.38 -15.89
CA ARG A 153 19.25 -14.45 -15.58
C ARG A 153 19.14 -13.10 -16.29
N LYS A 154 18.36 -13.00 -17.37
CA LYS A 154 18.22 -11.77 -18.16
C LYS A 154 16.77 -11.31 -18.17
N GLY A 155 16.43 -10.36 -17.32
CA GLY A 155 15.09 -9.77 -17.21
C GLY A 155 14.70 -8.85 -18.37
N ARG A 156 15.64 -8.53 -19.30
CA ARG A 156 15.41 -7.61 -20.44
C ARG A 156 14.66 -6.34 -20.02
N HIS A 157 13.46 -6.13 -20.58
CA HIS A 157 12.63 -4.95 -20.34
C HIS A 157 11.72 -5.09 -19.12
N ALA A 158 11.69 -6.24 -18.45
CA ALA A 158 10.69 -6.52 -17.43
C ALA A 158 10.84 -5.58 -16.20
N VAL A 159 12.09 -5.24 -15.78
CA VAL A 159 12.31 -4.28 -14.68
C VAL A 159 11.76 -2.89 -15.06
N LEU A 160 12.08 -2.42 -16.26
CA LEU A 160 11.59 -1.12 -16.73
C LEU A 160 10.06 -1.13 -16.88
N ALA A 161 9.48 -2.22 -17.37
CA ALA A 161 8.03 -2.38 -17.45
C ALA A 161 7.36 -2.38 -16.07
N GLY A 162 7.95 -3.10 -15.09
CA GLY A 162 7.48 -3.10 -13.69
C GLY A 162 7.53 -1.70 -13.07
N LEU A 163 8.66 -1.01 -13.19
CA LEU A 163 8.80 0.37 -12.66
C LEU A 163 7.87 1.36 -13.38
N ALA A 164 7.66 1.20 -14.69
CA ALA A 164 6.68 2.01 -15.41
C ALA A 164 5.24 1.73 -14.91
N GLY A 165 4.93 0.47 -14.60
CA GLY A 165 3.68 0.07 -13.96
C GLY A 165 3.51 0.68 -12.58
N ASP A 166 4.55 0.64 -11.73
CA ASP A 166 4.54 1.27 -10.40
C ASP A 166 4.32 2.78 -10.52
N PHE A 167 5.03 3.45 -11.42
CA PHE A 167 4.85 4.88 -11.64
C PHE A 167 3.43 5.22 -12.11
N ALA A 168 2.88 4.47 -13.05
CA ALA A 168 1.50 4.63 -13.50
C ALA A 168 0.50 4.34 -12.37
N GLY A 169 0.76 3.31 -11.54
CA GLY A 169 -0.02 2.98 -10.36
C GLY A 169 -0.03 4.10 -9.32
N ILE A 170 1.13 4.71 -9.06
CA ILE A 170 1.25 5.86 -8.16
C ILE A 170 0.42 7.05 -8.69
N LEU A 171 0.56 7.40 -9.96
CA LEU A 171 -0.21 8.49 -10.56
C LEU A 171 -1.72 8.21 -10.53
N ALA A 172 -2.12 6.97 -10.82
CA ALA A 172 -3.50 6.55 -10.73
C ALA A 172 -4.02 6.63 -9.28
N ALA A 173 -3.26 6.13 -8.31
CA ALA A 173 -3.61 6.21 -6.89
C ALA A 173 -3.87 7.66 -6.46
N VAL A 174 -2.96 8.58 -6.76
CA VAL A 174 -3.12 10.01 -6.47
C VAL A 174 -4.37 10.58 -7.15
N THR A 175 -4.54 10.31 -8.46
CA THR A 175 -5.66 10.84 -9.23
C THR A 175 -7.00 10.35 -8.71
N PHE A 176 -7.14 9.04 -8.49
CA PHE A 176 -8.41 8.46 -8.02
C PHE A 176 -8.70 8.83 -6.56
N THR A 177 -7.70 8.89 -5.70
CA THR A 177 -7.89 9.35 -4.31
C THR A 177 -8.36 10.79 -4.30
N TYR A 178 -7.78 11.66 -5.13
CA TYR A 178 -8.21 13.04 -5.23
C TYR A 178 -9.63 13.16 -5.81
N LEU A 179 -9.98 12.38 -6.83
CA LEU A 179 -11.33 12.40 -7.42
C LEU A 179 -12.42 11.95 -6.45
N VAL A 180 -12.11 11.01 -5.56
CA VAL A 180 -13.10 10.44 -4.62
C VAL A 180 -13.11 11.17 -3.29
N PHE A 181 -11.94 11.57 -2.78
CA PHE A 181 -11.74 12.11 -1.44
C PHE A 181 -11.08 13.49 -1.43
N GLY A 182 -11.12 14.22 -2.55
CA GLY A 182 -10.48 15.53 -2.68
C GLY A 182 -11.03 16.61 -1.72
N ASP A 183 -12.22 16.40 -1.16
CA ASP A 183 -12.80 17.22 -0.11
C ASP A 183 -12.04 17.14 1.24
N LEU A 184 -11.21 16.12 1.41
CA LEU A 184 -10.30 15.95 2.56
C LEU A 184 -8.90 16.55 2.29
N TRP A 185 -8.62 16.99 1.08
CA TRP A 185 -7.35 17.61 0.71
C TRP A 185 -7.14 18.93 1.46
N GLY A 186 -6.03 19.06 2.17
CA GLY A 186 -5.70 20.29 2.89
C GLY A 186 -6.38 20.48 4.26
N ARG A 187 -7.03 19.41 4.79
CA ARG A 187 -7.59 19.39 6.15
C ARG A 187 -6.63 18.76 7.14
#